data_76e8813cce70bec7af900fcf2492e1c3
#
_entry.id   76e8813cce70bec7af900fcf2492e1c3
#
_cell.length_a   1.000
_cell.length_b   1.000
_cell.length_c   1.000
_cell.angle_alpha   90.00
_cell.angle_beta   90.00
_cell.angle_gamma   90.00
#
_symmetry.space_group_name_H-M   'P 1'
#
loop_
_entity.id
_entity.type
_entity.pdbx_description
1 polymer ?
#
loop_
_entity_poly.entity_id
_entity_poly.type
_entity_poly.pdbx_seq_one_letter_code
_entity_poly.pdbx_strand_id
1 'polypeptide(L)'
;MKPFHIMAKPYGPICNLNCTYCYYLEKENLYLSGGRDYRMADDVLEAYIRQYIQSQSSQFVSFAWQGGEPTLLGVGFFEHVVELQKKYADGKTIENAFQTNGTLLDDAWGAFLARHKFLIGLSVDGPEEIHDRYRLDKGGKPTFARVMRGLGILKKHGVEFNTLTVVHRQNSYRPHEVYRFLKEIGSKYLQFIPIVERVAAQPDANGLRLTKPYSRQESSVSEWSVEPLQFGRFLQQVFDDWLIQDVGRVFVQIFDTALESWYGVPQQLCVFAPTCGSALVVEHNGDVYTCDHFVYPDNLLGNVLRKTLSSLVNSPQQTRFGNAKEAGLPSDCRQCDVRFACNGECPKHRFLQTASGEPGLNYLCAGYQHFFRHIDPYMRFMANELRQNRAPARVMEWARTRKSTSAAYASPLKKHGVVLA
;
A
#
# COMPACT_ATOMS: atom_id res chain seq x y z
N MET A 1 -1.20 24.50 -8.50
CA MET A 1 -1.60 23.67 -7.32
C MET A 1 -0.64 22.52 -7.24
N LYS A 2 -0.21 22.08 -6.03
CA LYS A 2 0.59 20.84 -5.92
C LYS A 2 -0.26 19.66 -6.40
N PRO A 3 0.30 18.72 -7.15
CA PRO A 3 -0.40 17.50 -7.53
C PRO A 3 -0.87 16.76 -6.28
N PHE A 4 -2.07 16.22 -6.31
CA PHE A 4 -2.63 15.43 -5.22
C PHE A 4 -3.48 14.28 -5.78
N HIS A 5 -3.65 13.26 -4.98
CA HIS A 5 -4.45 12.09 -5.29
C HIS A 5 -5.57 11.94 -4.28
N ILE A 6 -6.74 11.50 -4.73
CA ILE A 6 -7.85 11.16 -3.83
C ILE A 6 -8.35 9.76 -4.17
N MET A 7 -8.26 8.88 -3.17
CA MET A 7 -8.85 7.56 -3.22
C MET A 7 -10.33 7.66 -2.86
N ALA A 8 -11.21 7.06 -3.65
CA ALA A 8 -12.64 7.01 -3.37
C ALA A 8 -13.04 5.67 -2.76
N LYS A 9 -13.89 5.73 -1.74
CA LYS A 9 -14.49 4.57 -1.07
C LYS A 9 -16.02 4.57 -1.27
N PRO A 10 -16.48 4.22 -2.49
CA PRO A 10 -17.88 4.45 -2.88
C PRO A 10 -18.89 3.55 -2.18
N TYR A 11 -18.43 2.51 -1.48
CA TYR A 11 -19.27 1.65 -0.64
C TYR A 11 -18.84 1.64 0.82
N GLY A 12 -18.06 2.64 1.22
CA GLY A 12 -17.53 2.74 2.59
C GLY A 12 -16.84 1.45 3.04
N PRO A 13 -17.06 1.03 4.30
CA PRO A 13 -16.43 -0.16 4.87
C PRO A 13 -17.11 -1.49 4.51
N ILE A 14 -18.18 -1.48 3.72
CA ILE A 14 -18.94 -2.70 3.41
C ILE A 14 -18.15 -3.63 2.51
N CYS A 15 -17.96 -4.86 2.98
CA CYS A 15 -17.23 -5.90 2.29
C CYS A 15 -17.96 -7.25 2.41
N ASN A 16 -17.79 -8.11 1.44
CA ASN A 16 -18.26 -9.50 1.47
C ASN A 16 -17.30 -10.45 2.19
N LEU A 17 -16.09 -9.97 2.52
CA LEU A 17 -15.11 -10.69 3.32
C LEU A 17 -15.05 -10.16 4.76
N ASN A 18 -14.42 -10.94 5.64
CA ASN A 18 -14.11 -10.60 7.02
C ASN A 18 -12.65 -10.96 7.33
N CYS A 19 -11.74 -10.32 6.59
CA CYS A 19 -10.31 -10.56 6.77
C CYS A 19 -9.87 -10.16 8.18
N THR A 20 -9.23 -11.06 8.92
CA THR A 20 -8.85 -10.87 10.33
C THR A 20 -8.05 -9.60 10.59
N TYR A 21 -7.18 -9.22 9.65
CA TYR A 21 -6.29 -8.07 9.78
C TYR A 21 -6.84 -6.77 9.19
N CYS A 22 -8.07 -6.76 8.69
CA CYS A 22 -8.60 -5.60 7.96
C CYS A 22 -8.85 -4.42 8.90
N TYR A 23 -8.03 -3.38 8.78
CA TYR A 23 -8.15 -2.16 9.58
C TYR A 23 -9.38 -1.31 9.23
N TYR A 24 -10.01 -1.61 8.09
CA TYR A 24 -11.06 -0.76 7.55
C TYR A 24 -12.48 -1.24 7.89
N LEU A 25 -12.68 -2.54 8.14
CA LEU A 25 -14.02 -3.09 8.41
C LEU A 25 -14.69 -2.45 9.63
N GLU A 26 -13.97 -2.23 10.73
CA GLU A 26 -14.56 -1.62 11.93
C GLU A 26 -14.90 -0.12 11.76
N LYS A 27 -14.49 0.52 10.63
CA LYS A 27 -14.89 1.89 10.31
C LYS A 27 -16.40 2.03 10.09
N GLU A 28 -17.12 0.93 9.88
CA GLU A 28 -18.58 0.91 9.91
C GLU A 28 -19.12 1.58 11.17
N ASN A 29 -18.47 1.40 12.31
CA ASN A 29 -18.88 1.99 13.59
C ASN A 29 -18.84 3.53 13.62
N LEU A 30 -18.10 4.18 12.72
CA LEU A 30 -18.04 5.64 12.62
C LEU A 30 -19.28 6.24 11.93
N TYR A 31 -20.10 5.44 11.27
CA TYR A 31 -21.23 5.88 10.42
C TYR A 31 -22.60 5.40 10.89
N LEU A 32 -22.71 4.81 12.09
CA LEU A 32 -23.94 4.22 12.60
C LEU A 32 -25.11 5.20 12.73
N SER A 33 -24.82 6.49 12.91
CA SER A 33 -25.83 7.55 13.07
C SER A 33 -26.45 8.04 11.75
N GLY A 34 -25.86 7.72 10.60
CA GLY A 34 -26.27 8.19 9.26
C GLY A 34 -27.19 7.25 8.48
N GLY A 35 -27.62 6.13 9.09
CA GLY A 35 -28.32 5.06 8.38
C GLY A 35 -27.37 3.99 7.83
N ARG A 36 -27.93 2.90 7.26
CA ARG A 36 -27.15 1.75 6.75
C ARG A 36 -26.93 1.77 5.25
N ASP A 37 -27.18 2.90 4.60
CA ASP A 37 -26.89 3.03 3.17
C ASP A 37 -25.48 3.58 2.99
N TYR A 38 -24.56 2.68 2.64
CA TYR A 38 -23.15 2.99 2.38
C TYR A 38 -22.86 3.20 0.89
N ARG A 39 -23.88 3.19 0.05
CA ARG A 39 -23.71 3.48 -1.37
C ARG A 39 -23.48 4.99 -1.56
N MET A 40 -22.43 5.37 -2.24
CA MET A 40 -22.21 6.77 -2.62
C MET A 40 -23.36 7.25 -3.48
N ALA A 41 -24.05 8.28 -3.06
CA ALA A 41 -25.18 8.88 -3.77
C ALA A 41 -24.68 9.59 -5.05
N ASP A 42 -25.55 9.71 -6.05
CA ASP A 42 -25.19 10.23 -7.37
C ASP A 42 -24.69 11.69 -7.31
N ASP A 43 -25.25 12.52 -6.45
CA ASP A 43 -24.83 13.91 -6.25
C ASP A 43 -23.42 14.00 -5.64
N VAL A 44 -23.09 13.11 -4.70
CA VAL A 44 -21.75 12.98 -4.11
C VAL A 44 -20.74 12.51 -5.17
N LEU A 45 -21.10 11.47 -5.92
CA LEU A 45 -20.27 10.91 -6.98
C LEU A 45 -19.97 11.96 -8.07
N GLU A 46 -20.99 12.66 -8.55
CA GLU A 46 -20.85 13.71 -9.57
C GLU A 46 -20.01 14.87 -9.03
N ALA A 47 -20.26 15.34 -7.82
CA ALA A 47 -19.50 16.40 -7.19
C ALA A 47 -18.01 16.03 -7.05
N TYR A 48 -17.73 14.79 -6.59
CA TYR A 48 -16.37 14.28 -6.46
C TYR A 48 -15.65 14.22 -7.82
N ILE A 49 -16.23 13.55 -8.82
CA ILE A 49 -15.61 13.37 -10.13
C ILE A 49 -15.32 14.71 -10.80
N ARG A 50 -16.32 15.59 -10.87
CA ARG A 50 -16.20 16.92 -11.45
C ARG A 50 -15.10 17.73 -10.79
N GLN A 51 -15.15 17.85 -9.46
CA GLN A 51 -14.19 18.66 -8.72
C GLN A 51 -12.78 18.09 -8.80
N TYR A 52 -12.63 16.77 -8.76
CA TYR A 52 -11.31 16.15 -8.83
C TYR A 52 -10.67 16.40 -10.20
N ILE A 53 -11.38 16.20 -11.30
CA ILE A 53 -10.88 16.49 -12.65
C ILE A 53 -10.52 17.98 -12.79
N GLN A 54 -11.41 18.88 -12.37
CA GLN A 54 -11.20 20.33 -12.46
C GLN A 54 -10.02 20.84 -11.61
N SER A 55 -9.74 20.17 -10.50
CA SER A 55 -8.65 20.57 -9.59
C SER A 55 -7.27 20.09 -10.01
N GLN A 56 -7.15 19.18 -11.00
CA GLN A 56 -5.87 18.71 -11.49
C GLN A 56 -5.32 19.59 -12.59
N SER A 57 -4.04 19.98 -12.46
CA SER A 57 -3.32 20.72 -13.51
C SER A 57 -2.72 19.80 -14.57
N SER A 58 -2.60 18.50 -14.29
CA SER A 58 -2.09 17.50 -15.21
C SER A 58 -3.09 17.19 -16.32
N GLN A 59 -2.56 16.82 -17.50
CA GLN A 59 -3.34 16.24 -18.60
C GLN A 59 -3.83 14.83 -18.30
N PHE A 60 -3.21 14.16 -17.32
CA PHE A 60 -3.60 12.83 -16.84
C PHE A 60 -4.23 12.94 -15.46
N VAL A 61 -5.41 12.34 -15.28
CA VAL A 61 -6.12 12.28 -13.99
C VAL A 61 -6.40 10.82 -13.67
N SER A 62 -5.76 10.30 -12.62
CA SER A 62 -5.91 8.92 -12.19
C SER A 62 -6.85 8.82 -11.00
N PHE A 63 -7.92 8.05 -11.15
CA PHE A 63 -8.87 7.70 -10.09
C PHE A 63 -8.47 6.39 -9.43
N ALA A 64 -8.59 6.30 -8.11
CA ALA A 64 -8.45 5.05 -7.37
C ALA A 64 -9.74 4.72 -6.63
N TRP A 65 -10.31 3.56 -6.93
CA TRP A 65 -11.54 3.04 -6.35
C TRP A 65 -11.19 1.90 -5.39
N GLN A 66 -11.52 2.08 -4.12
CA GLN A 66 -11.22 1.14 -3.05
C GLN A 66 -12.37 1.15 -2.03
N GLY A 67 -12.15 0.66 -0.84
CA GLY A 67 -13.12 0.67 0.27
C GLY A 67 -13.17 -0.68 0.95
N GLY A 68 -14.36 -1.13 1.32
CA GLY A 68 -14.59 -2.52 1.70
C GLY A 68 -14.41 -3.42 0.48
N GLU A 69 -15.48 -3.61 -0.30
CA GLU A 69 -15.37 -4.27 -1.60
C GLU A 69 -16.22 -3.53 -2.65
N PRO A 70 -15.61 -2.75 -3.53
CA PRO A 70 -16.36 -1.91 -4.47
C PRO A 70 -17.12 -2.70 -5.54
N THR A 71 -16.78 -3.96 -5.83
CA THR A 71 -17.56 -4.80 -6.77
C THR A 71 -18.98 -5.09 -6.29
N LEU A 72 -19.28 -4.93 -5.01
CA LEU A 72 -20.64 -5.03 -4.47
C LEU A 72 -21.61 -3.97 -5.03
N LEU A 73 -21.09 -2.86 -5.56
CA LEU A 73 -21.91 -1.83 -6.22
C LEU A 73 -22.42 -2.24 -7.61
N GLY A 74 -21.83 -3.29 -8.18
CA GLY A 74 -22.16 -3.78 -9.52
C GLY A 74 -21.58 -2.94 -10.65
N VAL A 75 -21.55 -3.52 -11.86
CA VAL A 75 -20.99 -2.88 -13.08
C VAL A 75 -21.71 -1.57 -13.41
N GLY A 76 -23.04 -1.50 -13.26
CA GLY A 76 -23.82 -0.31 -13.60
C GLY A 76 -23.40 0.97 -12.84
N PHE A 77 -22.95 0.84 -11.58
CA PHE A 77 -22.40 1.97 -10.85
C PHE A 77 -21.13 2.51 -11.54
N PHE A 78 -20.25 1.64 -11.98
CA PHE A 78 -19.01 2.05 -12.63
C PHE A 78 -19.19 2.45 -14.09
N GLU A 79 -20.23 1.99 -14.77
CA GLU A 79 -20.64 2.57 -16.05
C GLU A 79 -21.03 4.04 -15.86
N HIS A 80 -21.82 4.36 -14.83
CA HIS A 80 -22.17 5.74 -14.48
C HIS A 80 -20.93 6.56 -14.08
N VAL A 81 -19.97 5.98 -13.35
CA VAL A 81 -18.67 6.63 -13.08
C VAL A 81 -18.00 7.07 -14.38
N VAL A 82 -17.89 6.15 -15.36
CA VAL A 82 -17.23 6.42 -16.65
C VAL A 82 -17.99 7.47 -17.46
N GLU A 83 -19.31 7.48 -17.42
CA GLU A 83 -20.15 8.51 -18.06
C GLU A 83 -19.87 9.90 -17.48
N LEU A 84 -19.84 10.02 -16.14
CA LEU A 84 -19.51 11.27 -15.47
C LEU A 84 -18.06 11.71 -15.75
N GLN A 85 -17.11 10.78 -15.75
CA GLN A 85 -15.72 11.08 -16.10
C GLN A 85 -15.62 11.63 -17.52
N LYS A 86 -16.30 11.04 -18.50
CA LYS A 86 -16.36 11.54 -19.89
C LYS A 86 -17.00 12.93 -19.96
N LYS A 87 -18.10 13.15 -19.23
CA LYS A 87 -18.81 14.43 -19.17
C LYS A 87 -17.89 15.58 -18.72
N TYR A 88 -16.99 15.31 -17.77
CA TYR A 88 -16.15 16.33 -17.13
C TYR A 88 -14.68 16.29 -17.55
N ALA A 89 -14.27 15.39 -18.46
CA ALA A 89 -12.87 15.16 -18.83
C ALA A 89 -12.15 16.43 -19.35
N ASP A 90 -12.85 17.33 -20.06
CA ASP A 90 -12.32 18.58 -20.58
C ASP A 90 -10.97 18.41 -21.31
N GLY A 91 -10.90 17.40 -22.19
CA GLY A 91 -9.70 17.05 -22.94
C GLY A 91 -8.63 16.27 -22.18
N LYS A 92 -8.79 16.02 -20.89
CA LYS A 92 -7.85 15.24 -20.08
C LYS A 92 -8.00 13.75 -20.31
N THR A 93 -6.92 13.02 -20.16
CA THR A 93 -6.91 11.55 -20.14
C THR A 93 -7.26 11.06 -18.75
N ILE A 94 -8.32 10.25 -18.65
CA ILE A 94 -8.77 9.68 -17.37
C ILE A 94 -8.32 8.23 -17.27
N GLU A 95 -7.67 7.89 -16.19
CA GLU A 95 -7.24 6.54 -15.84
C GLU A 95 -7.96 6.06 -14.58
N ASN A 96 -8.24 4.77 -14.49
CA ASN A 96 -8.92 4.17 -13.35
C ASN A 96 -8.12 3.00 -12.81
N ALA A 97 -7.78 3.04 -11.52
CA ALA A 97 -7.29 1.91 -10.75
C ALA A 97 -8.38 1.42 -9.79
N PHE A 98 -8.55 0.11 -9.70
CA PHE A 98 -9.63 -0.53 -8.96
C PHE A 98 -9.09 -1.63 -8.06
N GLN A 99 -9.18 -1.42 -6.75
CA GLN A 99 -8.74 -2.39 -5.75
C GLN A 99 -9.88 -3.34 -5.38
N THR A 100 -9.67 -4.64 -5.54
CA THR A 100 -10.69 -5.65 -5.22
C THR A 100 -10.08 -6.90 -4.59
N ASN A 101 -10.89 -7.60 -3.80
CA ASN A 101 -10.58 -8.96 -3.35
C ASN A 101 -10.80 -10.01 -4.45
N GLY A 102 -11.36 -9.66 -5.59
CA GLY A 102 -11.53 -10.49 -6.77
C GLY A 102 -12.61 -11.57 -6.69
N THR A 103 -13.23 -11.79 -5.53
CA THR A 103 -14.14 -12.94 -5.33
C THR A 103 -15.48 -12.83 -6.08
N LEU A 104 -15.85 -11.62 -6.49
CA LEU A 104 -17.12 -11.33 -7.19
C LEU A 104 -16.94 -11.04 -8.69
N LEU A 105 -15.71 -11.12 -9.20
CA LEU A 105 -15.45 -10.90 -10.62
C LEU A 105 -16.10 -12.03 -11.46
N ASP A 106 -16.80 -11.62 -12.51
CA ASP A 106 -17.46 -12.46 -13.49
C ASP A 106 -17.21 -11.90 -14.92
N ASP A 107 -17.82 -12.51 -15.93
CA ASP A 107 -17.65 -12.09 -17.33
C ASP A 107 -18.16 -10.68 -17.61
N ALA A 108 -19.20 -10.22 -16.90
CA ALA A 108 -19.68 -8.85 -17.04
C ALA A 108 -18.65 -7.84 -16.53
N TRP A 109 -18.06 -8.10 -15.34
CA TRP A 109 -16.95 -7.33 -14.82
C TRP A 109 -15.73 -7.38 -15.76
N GLY A 110 -15.33 -8.57 -16.21
CA GLY A 110 -14.19 -8.72 -17.11
C GLY A 110 -14.34 -7.88 -18.39
N ALA A 111 -15.52 -7.95 -19.04
CA ALA A 111 -15.82 -7.18 -20.24
C ALA A 111 -15.81 -5.66 -19.99
N PHE A 112 -16.39 -5.19 -18.88
CA PHE A 112 -16.39 -3.79 -18.47
C PHE A 112 -14.96 -3.26 -18.23
N LEU A 113 -14.20 -3.95 -17.40
CA LEU A 113 -12.84 -3.55 -17.00
C LEU A 113 -11.89 -3.49 -18.21
N ALA A 114 -11.99 -4.46 -19.14
CA ALA A 114 -11.22 -4.47 -20.37
C ALA A 114 -11.59 -3.31 -21.30
N ARG A 115 -12.91 -3.09 -21.51
CA ARG A 115 -13.43 -2.01 -22.37
C ARG A 115 -12.96 -0.64 -21.93
N HIS A 116 -12.94 -0.39 -20.62
CA HIS A 116 -12.60 0.89 -20.02
C HIS A 116 -11.17 0.98 -19.50
N LYS A 117 -10.34 -0.04 -19.76
CA LYS A 117 -8.90 -0.10 -19.42
C LYS A 117 -8.63 0.19 -17.96
N PHE A 118 -9.41 -0.41 -17.06
CA PHE A 118 -9.14 -0.33 -15.63
C PHE A 118 -7.89 -1.14 -15.27
N LEU A 119 -7.01 -0.56 -14.45
CA LEU A 119 -5.94 -1.29 -13.81
C LEU A 119 -6.46 -1.93 -12.52
N ILE A 120 -6.33 -3.23 -12.40
CA ILE A 120 -6.86 -3.97 -11.24
C ILE A 120 -5.75 -4.23 -10.21
N GLY A 121 -5.98 -3.78 -8.98
CA GLY A 121 -5.23 -4.22 -7.82
C GLY A 121 -5.90 -5.44 -7.20
N LEU A 122 -5.39 -6.64 -7.48
CA LEU A 122 -5.94 -7.88 -6.94
C LEU A 122 -5.31 -8.21 -5.59
N SER A 123 -6.14 -8.35 -4.57
CA SER A 123 -5.70 -8.70 -3.22
C SER A 123 -5.43 -10.20 -3.10
N VAL A 124 -4.15 -10.60 -2.95
CA VAL A 124 -3.75 -11.99 -2.73
C VAL A 124 -2.46 -12.06 -1.90
N ASP A 125 -2.44 -12.87 -0.83
CA ASP A 125 -1.34 -12.85 0.15
C ASP A 125 -0.30 -13.96 -0.05
N GLY A 126 -0.52 -14.84 -1.03
CA GLY A 126 0.35 -15.97 -1.34
C GLY A 126 -0.46 -17.20 -1.75
N PRO A 127 0.13 -18.42 -1.72
CA PRO A 127 -0.57 -19.68 -1.93
C PRO A 127 -1.77 -19.87 -1.01
N GLU A 128 -2.63 -20.82 -1.32
CA GLU A 128 -3.92 -21.09 -0.66
C GLU A 128 -3.83 -21.07 0.87
N GLU A 129 -2.94 -21.87 1.43
CA GLU A 129 -2.76 -21.97 2.89
C GLU A 129 -2.41 -20.64 3.55
N ILE A 130 -1.59 -19.82 2.88
CA ILE A 130 -1.19 -18.49 3.36
C ILE A 130 -2.35 -17.51 3.24
N HIS A 131 -2.99 -17.49 2.08
CA HIS A 131 -4.10 -16.58 1.79
C HIS A 131 -5.28 -16.82 2.73
N ASP A 132 -5.72 -18.05 2.84
CA ASP A 132 -6.90 -18.44 3.59
C ASP A 132 -6.69 -18.39 5.12
N ARG A 133 -5.48 -18.17 5.59
CA ARG A 133 -5.20 -17.96 7.01
C ARG A 133 -5.93 -16.74 7.58
N TYR A 134 -6.03 -15.66 6.81
CA TYR A 134 -6.60 -14.40 7.28
C TYR A 134 -7.66 -13.80 6.36
N ARG A 135 -7.71 -14.21 5.08
CA ARG A 135 -8.73 -13.74 4.13
C ARG A 135 -9.90 -14.68 4.05
N LEU A 136 -10.77 -14.59 5.05
CA LEU A 136 -11.98 -15.40 5.16
C LEU A 136 -13.22 -14.56 4.76
N ASP A 137 -14.29 -15.24 4.35
CA ASP A 137 -15.58 -14.59 4.16
C ASP A 137 -16.30 -14.37 5.50
N LYS A 138 -17.48 -13.72 5.45
CA LYS A 138 -18.29 -13.43 6.64
C LYS A 138 -18.77 -14.69 7.38
N GLY A 139 -18.76 -15.86 6.73
CA GLY A 139 -19.05 -17.15 7.32
C GLY A 139 -17.82 -17.92 7.80
N GLY A 140 -16.62 -17.29 7.78
CA GLY A 140 -15.36 -17.92 8.18
C GLY A 140 -14.81 -18.93 7.16
N LYS A 141 -15.30 -18.92 5.91
CA LYS A 141 -14.88 -19.88 4.88
C LYS A 141 -13.70 -19.33 4.07
N PRO A 142 -12.82 -20.22 3.55
CA PRO A 142 -11.73 -19.88 2.65
C PRO A 142 -12.18 -19.12 1.42
N THR A 143 -11.30 -18.26 0.90
CA THR A 143 -11.61 -17.39 -0.25
C THR A 143 -10.69 -17.57 -1.45
N PHE A 144 -9.55 -18.25 -1.30
CA PHE A 144 -8.51 -18.42 -2.32
C PHE A 144 -9.07 -18.91 -3.66
N ALA A 145 -9.84 -19.99 -3.67
CA ALA A 145 -10.41 -20.54 -4.91
C ALA A 145 -11.28 -19.51 -5.67
N ARG A 146 -12.03 -18.67 -4.92
CA ARG A 146 -12.85 -17.61 -5.51
C ARG A 146 -11.99 -16.48 -6.11
N VAL A 147 -10.90 -16.14 -5.44
CA VAL A 147 -9.92 -15.13 -5.94
C VAL A 147 -9.25 -15.64 -7.21
N MET A 148 -8.82 -16.92 -7.23
CA MET A 148 -8.20 -17.51 -8.43
C MET A 148 -9.19 -17.60 -9.60
N ARG A 149 -10.47 -17.87 -9.34
CA ARG A 149 -11.51 -17.77 -10.37
C ARG A 149 -11.60 -16.34 -10.92
N GLY A 150 -11.64 -15.32 -10.04
CA GLY A 150 -11.64 -13.91 -10.44
C GLY A 150 -10.41 -13.53 -11.25
N LEU A 151 -9.23 -14.00 -10.87
CA LEU A 151 -8.00 -13.86 -11.66
C LEU A 151 -8.14 -14.49 -13.06
N GLY A 152 -8.78 -15.67 -13.14
CA GLY A 152 -9.10 -16.32 -14.42
C GLY A 152 -9.96 -15.43 -15.32
N ILE A 153 -10.94 -14.72 -14.77
CA ILE A 153 -11.76 -13.73 -15.51
C ILE A 153 -10.89 -12.57 -16.01
N LEU A 154 -10.03 -11.98 -15.17
CA LEU A 154 -9.13 -10.89 -15.61
C LEU A 154 -8.27 -11.34 -16.78
N LYS A 155 -7.66 -12.52 -16.69
CA LYS A 155 -6.83 -13.09 -17.78
C LYS A 155 -7.63 -13.38 -19.04
N LYS A 156 -8.82 -13.97 -18.91
CA LYS A 156 -9.72 -14.28 -20.05
C LYS A 156 -10.06 -13.04 -20.86
N HIS A 157 -10.30 -11.91 -20.19
CA HIS A 157 -10.66 -10.65 -20.82
C HIS A 157 -9.47 -9.73 -21.13
N GLY A 158 -8.22 -10.15 -20.83
CA GLY A 158 -7.01 -9.34 -21.06
C GLY A 158 -6.94 -8.09 -20.21
N VAL A 159 -7.54 -8.10 -19.01
CA VAL A 159 -7.50 -6.97 -18.07
C VAL A 159 -6.14 -6.92 -17.40
N GLU A 160 -5.52 -5.74 -17.39
CA GLU A 160 -4.26 -5.52 -16.68
C GLU A 160 -4.46 -5.57 -15.16
N PHE A 161 -3.56 -6.25 -14.48
CA PHE A 161 -3.61 -6.36 -13.04
C PHE A 161 -2.23 -6.32 -12.39
N ASN A 162 -2.18 -5.81 -11.18
CA ASN A 162 -1.11 -5.97 -10.21
C ASN A 162 -1.62 -6.77 -9.00
N THR A 163 -0.72 -7.27 -8.16
CA THR A 163 -1.08 -7.94 -6.92
C THR A 163 -0.69 -7.10 -5.71
N LEU A 164 -1.64 -6.97 -4.77
CA LEU A 164 -1.41 -6.37 -3.48
C LEU A 164 -1.39 -7.47 -2.43
N THR A 165 -0.22 -7.66 -1.84
CA THR A 165 0.06 -8.69 -0.84
C THR A 165 0.28 -8.02 0.51
N VAL A 166 -0.59 -8.31 1.46
CA VAL A 166 -0.37 -7.93 2.85
C VAL A 166 0.70 -8.84 3.43
N VAL A 167 1.82 -8.23 3.87
CA VAL A 167 2.86 -8.96 4.59
C VAL A 167 2.52 -8.95 6.07
N HIS A 168 2.14 -10.11 6.57
CA HIS A 168 1.72 -10.36 7.93
C HIS A 168 2.67 -11.34 8.63
N ARG A 169 2.46 -11.61 9.91
CA ARG A 169 3.34 -12.46 10.71
C ARG A 169 3.64 -13.82 10.04
N GLN A 170 2.66 -14.46 9.44
CA GLN A 170 2.83 -15.82 8.91
C GLN A 170 3.58 -15.85 7.56
N ASN A 171 3.14 -15.04 6.57
CA ASN A 171 3.77 -15.08 5.25
C ASN A 171 5.16 -14.43 5.22
N SER A 172 5.48 -13.59 6.19
CA SER A 172 6.82 -12.98 6.30
C SER A 172 7.95 -14.00 6.46
N TYR A 173 7.66 -15.21 6.93
CA TYR A 173 8.61 -16.31 7.04
C TYR A 173 8.70 -17.20 5.78
N ARG A 174 7.89 -16.91 4.75
CA ARG A 174 7.81 -17.70 3.50
C ARG A 174 8.04 -16.82 2.24
N PRO A 175 9.04 -15.92 2.19
CA PRO A 175 9.22 -14.92 1.12
C PRO A 175 9.42 -15.54 -0.26
N HIS A 176 10.26 -16.57 -0.38
CA HIS A 176 10.54 -17.25 -1.66
C HIS A 176 9.27 -17.90 -2.24
N GLU A 177 8.45 -18.48 -1.38
CA GLU A 177 7.22 -19.15 -1.78
C GLU A 177 6.17 -18.12 -2.23
N VAL A 178 5.98 -17.05 -1.45
CA VAL A 178 5.06 -15.96 -1.81
C VAL A 178 5.50 -15.32 -3.13
N TYR A 179 6.77 -14.97 -3.28
CA TYR A 179 7.28 -14.33 -4.49
C TYR A 179 7.14 -15.22 -5.72
N ARG A 180 7.51 -16.49 -5.62
CA ARG A 180 7.38 -17.47 -6.70
C ARG A 180 5.92 -17.63 -7.12
N PHE A 181 5.01 -17.85 -6.15
CA PHE A 181 3.58 -17.98 -6.40
C PHE A 181 3.01 -16.76 -7.16
N LEU A 182 3.34 -15.54 -6.74
CA LEU A 182 2.85 -14.33 -7.39
C LEU A 182 3.31 -14.26 -8.86
N LYS A 183 4.52 -14.71 -9.18
CA LYS A 183 4.99 -14.84 -10.56
C LYS A 183 4.27 -15.93 -11.33
N GLU A 184 4.05 -17.10 -10.73
CA GLU A 184 3.34 -18.24 -11.34
C GLU A 184 1.90 -17.90 -11.71
N ILE A 185 1.21 -17.12 -10.89
CA ILE A 185 -0.12 -16.59 -11.23
C ILE A 185 -0.08 -15.45 -12.27
N GLY A 186 1.09 -15.12 -12.81
CA GLY A 186 1.29 -14.17 -13.92
C GLY A 186 1.32 -12.70 -13.51
N SER A 187 1.47 -12.37 -12.24
CA SER A 187 1.62 -10.98 -11.81
C SER A 187 3.01 -10.47 -12.19
N LYS A 188 3.05 -9.29 -12.82
CA LYS A 188 4.29 -8.59 -13.16
C LYS A 188 4.55 -7.37 -12.28
N TYR A 189 3.55 -6.88 -11.59
CA TYR A 189 3.62 -5.72 -10.72
C TYR A 189 3.16 -6.12 -9.32
N LEU A 190 4.09 -6.09 -8.36
CA LEU A 190 3.90 -6.59 -7.02
C LEU A 190 3.97 -5.45 -6.01
N GLN A 191 3.02 -5.42 -5.07
CA GLN A 191 3.04 -4.51 -3.92
C GLN A 191 3.03 -5.33 -2.64
N PHE A 192 4.06 -5.15 -1.81
CA PHE A 192 4.17 -5.76 -0.48
C PHE A 192 3.87 -4.70 0.57
N ILE A 193 2.75 -4.87 1.28
CA ILE A 193 2.23 -3.90 2.23
C ILE A 193 2.35 -4.50 3.64
N PRO A 194 3.20 -3.97 4.53
CA PRO A 194 3.30 -4.50 5.89
C PRO A 194 2.03 -4.18 6.66
N ILE A 195 1.44 -5.19 7.32
CA ILE A 195 0.37 -4.92 8.28
C ILE A 195 0.94 -4.73 9.67
N VAL A 196 0.63 -3.58 10.25
CA VAL A 196 0.96 -3.23 11.63
C VAL A 196 -0.24 -2.54 12.25
N GLU A 197 -0.92 -3.24 13.14
CA GLU A 197 -2.07 -2.71 13.86
C GLU A 197 -1.86 -2.83 15.37
N ARG A 198 -2.39 -1.86 16.11
CA ARG A 198 -2.44 -1.91 17.56
C ARG A 198 -3.87 -2.15 18.01
N VAL A 199 -4.04 -3.10 18.92
CA VAL A 199 -5.34 -3.45 19.51
C VAL A 199 -5.40 -2.82 20.89
N ALA A 200 -6.43 -2.01 21.12
CA ALA A 200 -6.69 -1.40 22.42
C ALA A 200 -7.16 -2.45 23.44
N ALA A 201 -6.79 -2.28 24.70
CA ALA A 201 -7.26 -3.12 25.80
C ALA A 201 -8.80 -3.08 25.94
N GLN A 202 -9.40 -1.91 25.66
CA GLN A 202 -10.85 -1.69 25.59
C GLN A 202 -11.19 -0.93 24.31
N PRO A 203 -12.36 -1.20 23.69
CA PRO A 203 -12.84 -0.40 22.56
C PRO A 203 -12.97 1.10 22.91
N ASP A 204 -12.78 1.97 21.92
CA ASP A 204 -13.01 3.40 22.10
C ASP A 204 -14.53 3.74 22.20
N ALA A 205 -14.85 5.02 22.37
CA ALA A 205 -16.25 5.49 22.47
C ALA A 205 -17.10 5.19 21.22
N ASN A 206 -16.48 4.90 20.08
CA ASN A 206 -17.15 4.50 18.83
C ASN A 206 -17.16 2.97 18.64
N GLY A 207 -16.67 2.19 19.61
CA GLY A 207 -16.57 0.74 19.53
C GLY A 207 -15.39 0.24 18.67
N LEU A 208 -14.44 1.10 18.30
CA LEU A 208 -13.26 0.70 17.56
C LEU A 208 -12.28 -0.02 18.49
N ARG A 209 -11.83 -1.19 18.06
CA ARG A 209 -10.82 -2.00 18.76
C ARG A 209 -9.39 -1.68 18.31
N LEU A 210 -9.22 -1.28 17.05
CA LEU A 210 -7.93 -0.85 16.54
C LEU A 210 -7.64 0.59 16.99
N THR A 211 -6.46 0.77 17.56
CA THR A 211 -6.05 2.04 18.13
C THR A 211 -5.81 3.08 17.04
N LYS A 212 -6.36 4.28 17.20
CA LYS A 212 -6.06 5.41 16.30
C LYS A 212 -4.55 5.68 16.24
N PRO A 213 -4.00 6.09 15.09
CA PRO A 213 -2.64 6.63 15.02
C PRO A 213 -2.46 7.77 16.04
N TYR A 214 -1.29 7.84 16.66
CA TYR A 214 -0.96 8.79 17.73
C TYR A 214 -1.76 8.64 19.05
N SER A 215 -2.63 7.66 19.18
CA SER A 215 -3.30 7.39 20.46
C SER A 215 -2.28 6.98 21.51
N ARG A 216 -2.45 7.54 22.73
CA ARG A 216 -1.70 7.15 23.94
C ARG A 216 -2.42 6.07 24.76
N GLN A 217 -3.57 5.59 24.26
CA GLN A 217 -4.33 4.52 24.90
C GLN A 217 -3.47 3.26 25.00
N GLU A 218 -3.58 2.56 26.12
CA GLU A 218 -2.94 1.26 26.31
C GLU A 218 -3.36 0.29 25.22
N SER A 219 -2.38 -0.29 24.56
CA SER A 219 -2.60 -1.14 23.40
C SER A 219 -1.41 -2.06 23.15
N SER A 220 -1.66 -3.20 22.55
CA SER A 220 -0.64 -4.14 22.10
C SER A 220 -0.61 -4.23 20.59
N VAL A 221 0.55 -4.56 20.03
CA VAL A 221 0.64 -4.90 18.60
C VAL A 221 -0.09 -6.21 18.36
N SER A 222 -0.94 -6.25 17.35
CA SER A 222 -1.77 -7.41 17.04
C SER A 222 -0.93 -8.65 16.71
N GLU A 223 -1.49 -9.83 16.97
CA GLU A 223 -0.82 -11.11 16.70
C GLU A 223 -0.55 -11.37 15.21
N TRP A 224 -1.33 -10.75 14.32
CA TRP A 224 -1.13 -10.86 12.87
C TRP A 224 -0.17 -9.82 12.30
N SER A 225 0.19 -8.79 13.04
CA SER A 225 1.17 -7.78 12.62
C SER A 225 2.52 -8.43 12.35
N VAL A 226 3.18 -7.99 11.28
CA VAL A 226 4.52 -8.44 10.93
C VAL A 226 5.54 -7.91 11.94
N GLU A 227 6.51 -8.73 12.30
CA GLU A 227 7.60 -8.30 13.18
C GLU A 227 8.61 -7.42 12.42
N PRO A 228 9.17 -6.38 13.08
CA PRO A 228 10.00 -5.39 12.41
C PRO A 228 11.14 -5.96 11.58
N LEU A 229 12.03 -6.72 12.22
CA LEU A 229 13.20 -7.28 11.53
C LEU A 229 12.80 -8.37 10.54
N GLN A 230 11.74 -9.12 10.84
CA GLN A 230 11.25 -10.17 9.95
C GLN A 230 10.69 -9.59 8.64
N PHE A 231 10.03 -8.41 8.70
CA PHE A 231 9.63 -7.69 7.49
C PHE A 231 10.84 -7.29 6.63
N GLY A 232 11.89 -6.78 7.25
CA GLY A 232 13.13 -6.45 6.54
C GLY A 232 13.77 -7.66 5.88
N ARG A 233 13.80 -8.82 6.58
CA ARG A 233 14.29 -10.09 6.04
C ARG A 233 13.42 -10.62 4.89
N PHE A 234 12.11 -10.48 5.01
CA PHE A 234 11.18 -10.81 3.93
C PHE A 234 11.52 -10.02 2.66
N LEU A 235 11.63 -8.70 2.77
CA LEU A 235 11.97 -7.85 1.65
C LEU A 235 13.35 -8.16 1.07
N GLN A 236 14.34 -8.41 1.93
CA GLN A 236 15.69 -8.82 1.52
C GLN A 236 15.67 -10.09 0.68
N GLN A 237 14.99 -11.14 1.15
CA GLN A 237 14.96 -12.43 0.46
C GLN A 237 14.22 -12.35 -0.88
N VAL A 238 13.09 -11.61 -0.92
CA VAL A 238 12.41 -11.32 -2.19
C VAL A 238 13.32 -10.51 -3.13
N PHE A 239 14.05 -9.53 -2.62
CA PHE A 239 15.00 -8.75 -3.40
C PHE A 239 16.13 -9.61 -3.96
N ASP A 240 16.69 -10.51 -3.17
CA ASP A 240 17.76 -11.40 -3.59
C ASP A 240 17.32 -12.36 -4.71
N ASP A 241 16.07 -12.84 -4.69
CA ASP A 241 15.50 -13.64 -5.77
C ASP A 241 15.25 -12.77 -7.02
N TRP A 242 14.68 -11.59 -6.85
CA TRP A 242 14.41 -10.64 -7.93
C TRP A 242 15.69 -10.17 -8.64
N LEU A 243 16.72 -9.89 -7.84
CA LEU A 243 18.00 -9.34 -8.31
C LEU A 243 18.70 -10.24 -9.33
N ILE A 244 18.58 -11.55 -9.24
CA ILE A 244 19.33 -12.49 -10.08
C ILE A 244 18.67 -12.83 -11.42
N GLN A 245 17.36 -12.56 -11.58
CA GLN A 245 16.64 -13.02 -12.78
C GLN A 245 15.49 -12.13 -13.26
N ASP A 246 14.97 -11.21 -12.42
CA ASP A 246 13.68 -10.57 -12.67
C ASP A 246 13.76 -9.05 -12.88
N VAL A 247 14.93 -8.43 -12.75
CA VAL A 247 15.11 -6.97 -12.96
C VAL A 247 14.72 -6.59 -14.39
N GLY A 248 13.74 -5.66 -14.51
CA GLY A 248 13.17 -5.23 -15.77
C GLY A 248 12.10 -6.19 -16.36
N ARG A 249 11.74 -7.25 -15.62
CA ARG A 249 10.68 -8.21 -16.01
C ARG A 249 9.53 -8.26 -15.01
N VAL A 250 9.86 -8.19 -13.72
CA VAL A 250 8.93 -8.10 -12.61
C VAL A 250 9.22 -6.82 -11.86
N PHE A 251 8.20 -6.05 -11.58
CA PHE A 251 8.29 -4.76 -10.91
C PHE A 251 7.75 -4.90 -9.48
N VAL A 252 8.59 -4.58 -8.52
CA VAL A 252 8.22 -4.60 -7.10
C VAL A 252 8.22 -3.17 -6.60
N GLN A 253 7.05 -2.64 -6.24
CA GLN A 253 6.84 -1.22 -5.96
C GLN A 253 7.89 -0.63 -5.01
N ILE A 254 8.20 -1.32 -3.91
CA ILE A 254 9.19 -0.83 -2.94
C ILE A 254 10.62 -0.82 -3.51
N PHE A 255 10.96 -1.72 -4.46
CA PHE A 255 12.28 -1.74 -5.08
C PHE A 255 12.43 -0.62 -6.10
N ASP A 256 11.38 -0.35 -6.89
CA ASP A 256 11.34 0.75 -7.84
C ASP A 256 11.40 2.09 -7.09
N THR A 257 10.62 2.27 -6.02
CA THR A 257 10.68 3.46 -5.15
C THR A 257 12.05 3.62 -4.48
N ALA A 258 12.70 2.52 -4.08
CA ALA A 258 14.06 2.59 -3.60
C ALA A 258 15.01 3.09 -4.68
N LEU A 259 14.92 2.56 -5.91
CA LEU A 259 15.76 3.00 -7.02
C LEU A 259 15.57 4.49 -7.34
N GLU A 260 14.34 5.02 -7.29
CA GLU A 260 14.06 6.46 -7.38
C GLU A 260 14.89 7.25 -6.38
N SER A 261 14.95 6.79 -5.12
CA SER A 261 15.70 7.46 -4.05
C SER A 261 17.21 7.47 -4.31
N TRP A 262 17.79 6.36 -4.76
CA TRP A 262 19.23 6.26 -5.11
C TRP A 262 19.56 7.01 -6.40
N TYR A 263 18.60 7.12 -7.30
CA TYR A 263 18.77 7.93 -8.52
C TYR A 263 18.70 9.43 -8.22
N GLY A 264 18.03 9.83 -7.13
CA GLY A 264 17.92 11.20 -6.68
C GLY A 264 16.67 11.93 -7.17
N VAL A 265 15.62 11.21 -7.57
CA VAL A 265 14.31 11.81 -7.88
C VAL A 265 13.37 11.74 -6.67
N PRO A 266 12.40 12.67 -6.56
CA PRO A 266 11.43 12.65 -5.48
C PRO A 266 10.60 11.35 -5.49
N GLN A 267 10.46 10.76 -4.31
CA GLN A 267 9.67 9.54 -4.12
C GLN A 267 8.19 9.80 -4.35
N GLN A 268 7.58 8.96 -5.19
CA GLN A 268 6.15 9.04 -5.50
C GLN A 268 5.29 8.37 -4.42
N LEU A 269 5.82 7.34 -3.76
CA LEU A 269 5.10 6.59 -2.73
C LEU A 269 5.09 7.38 -1.41
N CYS A 270 3.90 7.80 -0.96
CA CYS A 270 3.72 8.71 0.19
C CYS A 270 4.38 8.19 1.48
N VAL A 271 4.45 6.87 1.70
CA VAL A 271 5.07 6.28 2.90
C VAL A 271 6.56 6.63 3.01
N PHE A 272 7.26 6.78 1.89
CA PHE A 272 8.68 7.13 1.86
C PHE A 272 8.94 8.60 1.49
N ALA A 273 7.93 9.36 1.09
CA ALA A 273 8.08 10.79 0.85
C ALA A 273 8.39 11.55 2.17
N PRO A 274 9.12 12.67 2.12
CA PRO A 274 9.43 13.47 3.32
C PRO A 274 8.19 13.97 4.06
N THR A 275 7.14 14.35 3.33
CA THR A 275 5.89 14.86 3.87
C THR A 275 4.70 14.00 3.45
N CYS A 276 3.60 14.08 4.21
CA CYS A 276 2.29 13.57 3.83
C CYS A 276 1.44 14.66 3.15
N GLY A 277 0.14 14.40 2.99
CA GLY A 277 -0.87 15.40 2.62
C GLY A 277 -1.20 15.48 1.14
N SER A 278 -0.55 14.69 0.28
CA SER A 278 -0.85 14.61 -1.15
C SER A 278 -1.78 13.44 -1.52
N ALA A 279 -2.07 12.53 -0.58
CA ALA A 279 -2.95 11.37 -0.81
C ALA A 279 -4.10 11.41 0.20
N LEU A 280 -5.26 11.86 -0.24
CA LEU A 280 -6.48 12.00 0.55
C LEU A 280 -7.42 10.82 0.29
N VAL A 281 -8.51 10.77 1.03
CA VAL A 281 -9.59 9.82 0.79
C VAL A 281 -10.94 10.54 0.84
N VAL A 282 -11.86 10.15 -0.05
CA VAL A 282 -13.27 10.52 -0.01
C VAL A 282 -14.11 9.29 0.30
N GLU A 283 -14.96 9.41 1.31
CA GLU A 283 -15.88 8.37 1.76
C GLU A 283 -17.22 8.41 0.99
N HIS A 284 -17.99 7.33 1.11
CA HIS A 284 -19.29 7.17 0.45
C HIS A 284 -20.28 8.32 0.68
N ASN A 285 -20.21 8.99 1.83
CA ASN A 285 -21.07 10.13 2.19
C ASN A 285 -20.52 11.49 1.75
N GLY A 286 -19.40 11.50 1.00
CA GLY A 286 -18.74 12.71 0.50
C GLY A 286 -17.75 13.35 1.48
N ASP A 287 -17.56 12.80 2.66
CA ASP A 287 -16.57 13.28 3.61
C ASP A 287 -15.16 13.01 3.13
N VAL A 288 -14.30 14.02 3.23
CA VAL A 288 -12.89 13.96 2.82
C VAL A 288 -12.01 14.00 4.04
N TYR A 289 -11.11 13.00 4.13
CA TYR A 289 -10.15 12.87 5.24
C TYR A 289 -8.72 13.09 4.76
N THR A 290 -7.83 13.41 5.70
CA THR A 290 -6.42 13.73 5.45
C THR A 290 -5.67 12.61 4.74
N CYS A 291 -6.03 11.34 4.99
CA CYS A 291 -5.39 10.15 4.45
C CYS A 291 -6.27 8.91 4.69
N ASP A 292 -6.11 7.88 3.86
CA ASP A 292 -6.78 6.58 4.00
C ASP A 292 -6.54 5.90 5.37
N HIS A 293 -5.34 5.98 5.90
CA HIS A 293 -5.02 5.45 7.24
C HIS A 293 -5.57 6.29 8.40
N PHE A 294 -6.08 7.49 8.12
CA PHE A 294 -6.54 8.46 9.11
C PHE A 294 -8.01 8.82 8.93
N VAL A 295 -8.85 7.84 8.57
CA VAL A 295 -10.31 8.00 8.55
C VAL A 295 -10.83 7.95 9.99
N TYR A 296 -10.78 9.12 10.64
CA TYR A 296 -11.26 9.36 12.01
C TYR A 296 -11.82 10.78 12.10
N PRO A 297 -12.77 11.08 13.03
CA PRO A 297 -13.37 12.41 13.13
C PRO A 297 -12.36 13.56 13.21
N ASP A 298 -11.26 13.38 13.95
CA ASP A 298 -10.20 14.39 14.12
C ASP A 298 -9.45 14.72 12.81
N ASN A 299 -9.54 13.86 11.81
CA ASN A 299 -8.88 13.99 10.51
C ASN A 299 -9.83 14.37 9.38
N LEU A 300 -11.08 14.68 9.69
CA LEU A 300 -12.08 15.15 8.74
C LEU A 300 -11.72 16.57 8.26
N LEU A 301 -11.59 16.76 6.95
CA LEU A 301 -11.33 18.06 6.31
C LEU A 301 -12.62 18.80 5.95
N GLY A 302 -13.65 18.06 5.60
CA GLY A 302 -14.95 18.55 5.18
C GLY A 302 -15.65 17.61 4.22
N ASN A 303 -16.68 18.11 3.53
CA ASN A 303 -17.52 17.31 2.64
C ASN A 303 -17.56 17.93 1.24
N VAL A 304 -17.49 17.11 0.17
CA VAL A 304 -17.44 17.56 -1.23
C VAL A 304 -18.70 18.33 -1.68
N LEU A 305 -19.83 18.14 -1.03
CA LEU A 305 -21.07 18.89 -1.31
C LEU A 305 -21.06 20.29 -0.69
N ARG A 306 -20.17 20.54 0.28
CA ARG A 306 -20.14 21.81 1.05
C ARG A 306 -18.89 22.65 0.77
N LYS A 307 -17.79 22.01 0.40
CA LYS A 307 -16.49 22.66 0.13
C LYS A 307 -15.86 22.07 -1.12
N THR A 308 -15.10 22.88 -1.84
CA THR A 308 -14.36 22.40 -3.01
C THR A 308 -13.18 21.53 -2.58
N LEU A 309 -12.86 20.49 -3.34
CA LEU A 309 -11.67 19.64 -3.11
C LEU A 309 -10.40 20.48 -3.05
N SER A 310 -10.26 21.47 -3.93
CA SER A 310 -9.15 22.40 -3.92
C SER A 310 -8.99 23.12 -2.58
N SER A 311 -10.10 23.57 -1.96
CA SER A 311 -10.05 24.21 -0.65
C SER A 311 -9.69 23.25 0.48
N LEU A 312 -10.15 22.01 0.41
CA LEU A 312 -9.85 20.97 1.40
C LEU A 312 -8.37 20.57 1.37
N VAL A 313 -7.85 20.31 0.18
CA VAL A 313 -6.43 19.92 -0.04
C VAL A 313 -5.47 21.02 0.40
N ASN A 314 -5.80 22.27 0.19
CA ASN A 314 -4.96 23.43 0.56
C ASN A 314 -5.29 23.98 1.97
N SER A 315 -6.12 23.28 2.75
CA SER A 315 -6.49 23.74 4.08
C SER A 315 -5.28 23.79 5.03
N PRO A 316 -5.28 24.70 6.01
CA PRO A 316 -4.25 24.73 7.05
C PRO A 316 -4.16 23.40 7.82
N GLN A 317 -5.27 22.68 7.99
CA GLN A 317 -5.30 21.37 8.63
C GLN A 317 -4.52 20.34 7.81
N GLN A 318 -4.75 20.26 6.49
CA GLN A 318 -4.05 19.34 5.61
C GLN A 318 -2.55 19.67 5.50
N THR A 319 -2.22 20.95 5.46
CA THR A 319 -0.82 21.40 5.45
C THR A 319 -0.09 21.00 6.74
N ARG A 320 -0.71 21.20 7.91
CA ARG A 320 -0.14 20.78 9.19
C ARG A 320 0.03 19.27 9.24
N PHE A 321 -0.99 18.50 8.82
CA PHE A 321 -0.91 17.03 8.74
C PHE A 321 0.27 16.59 7.87
N GLY A 322 0.44 17.18 6.71
CA GLY A 322 1.54 16.86 5.80
C GLY A 322 2.92 17.11 6.40
N ASN A 323 3.13 18.30 6.96
CA ASN A 323 4.40 18.72 7.53
C ASN A 323 4.75 17.98 8.83
N ALA A 324 3.75 17.52 9.58
CA ALA A 324 3.96 16.78 10.83
C ALA A 324 4.77 15.50 10.63
N LYS A 325 4.76 14.92 9.42
CA LYS A 325 5.55 13.73 9.11
C LYS A 325 7.05 13.98 9.27
N GLU A 326 7.59 15.04 8.70
CA GLU A 326 9.00 15.39 8.81
C GLU A 326 9.32 16.02 10.17
N ALA A 327 8.47 16.91 10.65
CA ALA A 327 8.68 17.60 11.93
C ALA A 327 8.73 16.63 13.12
N GLY A 328 7.95 15.54 13.08
CA GLY A 328 7.87 14.53 14.16
C GLY A 328 8.95 13.44 14.08
N LEU A 329 9.99 13.57 13.28
CA LEU A 329 11.10 12.61 13.24
C LEU A 329 11.98 12.75 14.51
N PRO A 330 12.28 11.63 15.22
CA PRO A 330 13.24 11.65 16.32
C PRO A 330 14.67 11.85 15.80
N SER A 331 15.61 12.18 16.71
CA SER A 331 17.02 12.42 16.40
C SER A 331 17.67 11.24 15.68
N ASP A 332 17.37 10.01 16.11
CA ASP A 332 17.87 8.78 15.47
C ASP A 332 17.50 8.71 13.98
N CYS A 333 16.26 9.12 13.62
CA CYS A 333 15.84 9.16 12.24
C CYS A 333 16.53 10.29 11.46
N ARG A 334 16.76 11.47 12.10
CA ARG A 334 17.40 12.63 11.46
C ARG A 334 18.85 12.34 11.08
N GLN A 335 19.54 11.52 11.88
CA GLN A 335 20.95 11.13 11.71
C GLN A 335 21.12 9.81 10.95
N CYS A 336 20.02 9.13 10.58
CA CYS A 336 20.07 7.82 9.96
C CYS A 336 20.64 7.88 8.52
N ASP A 337 21.58 6.97 8.23
CA ASP A 337 22.25 6.82 6.93
C ASP A 337 21.30 6.47 5.77
N VAL A 338 20.17 5.84 6.07
CA VAL A 338 19.13 5.48 5.08
C VAL A 338 17.92 6.41 5.13
N ARG A 339 18.03 7.56 5.81
CA ARG A 339 16.91 8.53 5.90
C ARG A 339 16.41 8.96 4.52
N PHE A 340 17.30 9.20 3.57
CA PHE A 340 16.97 9.65 2.22
C PHE A 340 16.01 8.71 1.48
N ALA A 341 16.00 7.43 1.82
CA ALA A 341 15.11 6.41 1.25
C ALA A 341 13.90 6.11 2.14
N CYS A 342 14.04 6.21 3.47
CA CYS A 342 13.02 5.83 4.45
C CYS A 342 12.10 6.99 4.87
N ASN A 343 12.66 8.18 5.12
CA ASN A 343 11.97 9.35 5.68
C ASN A 343 11.08 9.03 6.90
N GLY A 344 11.47 8.01 7.69
CA GLY A 344 10.74 7.54 8.87
C GLY A 344 9.43 6.83 8.56
N GLU A 345 9.15 6.48 7.31
CA GLU A 345 7.99 5.76 6.80
C GLU A 345 6.65 6.40 7.24
N CYS A 346 5.56 5.63 7.30
CA CYS A 346 4.22 6.14 7.60
C CYS A 346 4.06 6.56 9.07
N PRO A 347 3.53 7.76 9.36
CA PRO A 347 3.24 8.18 10.72
C PRO A 347 2.32 7.24 11.51
N LYS A 348 1.47 6.45 10.82
CA LYS A 348 0.64 5.42 11.45
C LYS A 348 1.46 4.43 12.28
N HIS A 349 2.67 4.11 11.84
CA HIS A 349 3.54 3.12 12.47
C HIS A 349 4.54 3.72 13.47
N ARG A 350 4.50 5.04 13.72
CA ARG A 350 5.45 5.76 14.59
C ARG A 350 4.97 5.86 16.05
N PHE A 351 4.87 4.73 16.71
CA PHE A 351 4.39 4.66 18.10
C PHE A 351 5.41 4.14 19.09
N LEU A 352 6.65 3.90 18.66
CA LEU A 352 7.75 3.52 19.56
C LEU A 352 8.54 4.75 20.02
N GLN A 353 9.35 4.54 21.05
CA GLN A 353 10.38 5.47 21.51
C GLN A 353 11.77 4.99 21.06
N THR A 354 12.67 5.94 20.84
CA THR A 354 14.09 5.64 20.65
C THR A 354 14.72 5.12 21.95
N ALA A 355 15.96 4.63 21.88
CA ALA A 355 16.71 4.24 23.06
C ALA A 355 16.94 5.40 24.06
N SER A 356 16.95 6.66 23.57
CA SER A 356 17.02 7.87 24.37
C SER A 356 15.67 8.35 24.92
N GLY A 357 14.56 7.65 24.61
CA GLY A 357 13.21 7.98 25.07
C GLY A 357 12.46 8.98 24.19
N GLU A 358 13.01 9.41 23.04
CA GLU A 358 12.29 10.28 22.09
C GLU A 358 11.13 9.51 21.44
N PRO A 359 9.90 10.08 21.39
CA PRO A 359 8.77 9.46 20.72
C PRO A 359 8.86 9.56 19.20
N GLY A 360 8.07 8.73 18.50
CA GLY A 360 7.91 8.83 17.06
C GLY A 360 8.82 7.92 16.24
N LEU A 361 9.49 6.97 16.89
CA LEU A 361 10.22 5.91 16.17
C LEU A 361 9.22 4.97 15.51
N ASN A 362 9.48 4.67 14.24
CA ASN A 362 8.66 3.74 13.47
C ASN A 362 8.86 2.30 13.97
N TYR A 363 7.76 1.57 14.13
CA TYR A 363 7.77 0.16 14.55
C TYR A 363 8.62 -0.71 13.63
N LEU A 364 8.56 -0.47 12.32
CA LEU A 364 9.30 -1.25 11.31
C LEU A 364 10.74 -0.75 11.09
N CYS A 365 11.24 0.21 11.89
CA CYS A 365 12.53 0.87 11.69
C CYS A 365 13.68 -0.14 11.50
N ALA A 366 13.80 -1.13 12.39
CA ALA A 366 14.86 -2.15 12.30
C ALA A 366 14.81 -2.94 10.98
N GLY A 367 13.61 -3.24 10.49
CA GLY A 367 13.40 -3.92 9.21
C GLY A 367 13.81 -3.07 8.01
N TYR A 368 13.40 -1.80 7.98
CA TYR A 368 13.77 -0.89 6.89
C TYR A 368 15.26 -0.58 6.87
N GLN A 369 15.90 -0.37 8.03
CA GLN A 369 17.36 -0.21 8.09
C GLN A 369 18.08 -1.44 7.54
N HIS A 370 17.65 -2.63 7.97
CA HIS A 370 18.20 -3.89 7.48
C HIS A 370 18.07 -4.00 5.96
N PHE A 371 16.87 -3.77 5.45
CA PHE A 371 16.57 -3.88 4.02
C PHE A 371 17.34 -2.83 3.18
N PHE A 372 17.24 -1.54 3.51
CA PHE A 372 17.86 -0.49 2.72
C PHE A 372 19.39 -0.56 2.71
N ARG A 373 20.01 -0.95 3.82
CA ARG A 373 21.46 -1.20 3.86
C ARG A 373 21.87 -2.39 3.01
N HIS A 374 21.06 -3.46 3.00
CA HIS A 374 21.33 -4.64 2.17
C HIS A 374 21.30 -4.31 0.69
N ILE A 375 20.32 -3.55 0.23
CA ILE A 375 20.15 -3.23 -1.19
C ILE A 375 21.06 -2.10 -1.68
N ASP A 376 21.70 -1.33 -0.80
CA ASP A 376 22.50 -0.15 -1.14
C ASP A 376 23.49 -0.36 -2.28
N PRO A 377 24.38 -1.36 -2.27
CA PRO A 377 25.36 -1.53 -3.34
C PRO A 377 24.70 -1.82 -4.71
N TYR A 378 23.58 -2.51 -4.72
CA TYR A 378 22.85 -2.85 -5.95
C TYR A 378 22.08 -1.65 -6.50
N MET A 379 21.45 -0.89 -5.63
CA MET A 379 20.73 0.34 -6.00
C MET A 379 21.69 1.41 -6.52
N ARG A 380 22.86 1.58 -5.90
CA ARG A 380 23.92 2.48 -6.42
C ARG A 380 24.37 2.06 -7.81
N PHE A 381 24.58 0.76 -8.05
CA PHE A 381 24.93 0.26 -9.36
C PHE A 381 23.84 0.58 -10.38
N MET A 382 22.58 0.23 -10.11
CA MET A 382 21.45 0.48 -11.02
C MET A 382 21.25 1.97 -11.30
N ALA A 383 21.33 2.82 -10.27
CA ALA A 383 21.23 4.26 -10.44
C ALA A 383 22.37 4.84 -11.31
N ASN A 384 23.59 4.30 -11.17
CA ASN A 384 24.71 4.70 -12.02
C ASN A 384 24.53 4.26 -13.48
N GLU A 385 23.99 3.04 -13.72
CA GLU A 385 23.65 2.60 -15.08
C GLU A 385 22.61 3.54 -15.72
N LEU A 386 21.56 3.90 -14.98
CA LEU A 386 20.53 4.84 -15.46
C LEU A 386 21.13 6.22 -15.79
N ARG A 387 22.03 6.78 -14.96
CA ARG A 387 22.70 8.08 -15.23
C ARG A 387 23.56 8.02 -16.50
N GLN A 388 23.99 6.83 -16.90
CA GLN A 388 24.76 6.60 -18.12
C GLN A 388 23.88 6.12 -19.30
N ASN A 389 22.56 6.24 -19.20
CA ASN A 389 21.57 5.77 -20.18
C ASN A 389 21.73 4.27 -20.51
N ARG A 390 22.09 3.46 -19.51
CA ARG A 390 22.17 2.00 -19.62
C ARG A 390 21.08 1.32 -18.81
N ALA A 391 20.75 0.09 -19.21
CA ALA A 391 19.69 -0.67 -18.55
C ALA A 391 20.09 -1.07 -17.12
N PRO A 392 19.27 -0.79 -16.10
CA PRO A 392 19.54 -1.18 -14.70
C PRO A 392 19.62 -2.72 -14.55
N ALA A 393 19.00 -3.48 -15.46
CA ALA A 393 19.05 -4.94 -15.50
C ALA A 393 20.46 -5.54 -15.59
N ARG A 394 21.47 -4.75 -15.98
CA ARG A 394 22.89 -5.16 -15.94
C ARG A 394 23.38 -5.53 -14.54
N VAL A 395 22.67 -5.09 -13.50
CA VAL A 395 22.93 -5.49 -12.11
C VAL A 395 22.84 -7.00 -11.92
N MET A 396 22.03 -7.71 -12.69
CA MET A 396 21.88 -9.16 -12.60
C MET A 396 23.20 -9.90 -12.85
N GLU A 397 23.94 -9.50 -13.88
CA GLU A 397 25.26 -10.06 -14.20
C GLU A 397 26.29 -9.67 -13.12
N TRP A 398 26.33 -8.39 -12.77
CA TRP A 398 27.22 -7.88 -11.75
C TRP A 398 27.02 -8.56 -10.38
N ALA A 399 25.78 -8.83 -9.97
CA ALA A 399 25.48 -9.53 -8.73
C ALA A 399 25.94 -10.99 -8.74
N ARG A 400 25.84 -11.68 -9.87
CA ARG A 400 26.31 -13.08 -10.04
C ARG A 400 27.83 -13.17 -9.89
N THR A 401 28.59 -12.24 -10.48
CA THR A 401 30.06 -12.23 -10.38
C THR A 401 30.51 -12.00 -8.93
N ARG A 402 29.83 -11.15 -8.17
CA ARG A 402 30.14 -10.91 -6.75
C ARG A 402 29.86 -12.12 -5.86
N LYS A 403 28.76 -12.84 -6.08
CA LYS A 403 28.47 -14.08 -5.34
C LYS A 403 29.53 -15.15 -5.61
N SER A 404 30.04 -15.27 -6.82
CA SER A 404 31.11 -16.22 -7.16
C SER A 404 32.46 -15.87 -6.51
N THR A 405 32.82 -14.60 -6.42
CA THR A 405 34.04 -14.16 -5.73
C THR A 405 33.95 -14.31 -4.21
N SER A 406 32.82 -14.02 -3.58
CA SER A 406 32.65 -14.21 -2.12
C SER A 406 32.67 -15.70 -1.75
N ALA A 407 32.13 -16.58 -2.58
CA ALA A 407 32.23 -18.04 -2.38
C ALA A 407 33.63 -18.58 -2.52
N ALA A 408 34.48 -17.98 -3.39
CA ALA A 408 35.87 -18.35 -3.55
C ALA A 408 36.77 -17.92 -2.37
N TYR A 409 36.35 -16.92 -1.58
CA TYR A 409 37.06 -16.47 -0.38
C TYR A 409 36.57 -17.10 0.92
N ALA A 410 35.52 -17.91 0.92
CA ALA A 410 35.08 -18.71 2.05
C ALA A 410 35.97 -19.94 2.21
N SER A 411 37.23 -19.73 2.66
CA SER A 411 38.14 -20.78 3.09
C SER A 411 37.57 -21.45 4.36
N PRO A 412 37.71 -22.79 4.53
CA PRO A 412 37.11 -23.46 5.67
C PRO A 412 37.78 -22.98 6.97
N LEU A 413 37.03 -22.35 7.85
CA LEU A 413 37.45 -22.06 9.21
C LEU A 413 37.81 -23.37 9.90
N LYS A 414 39.13 -23.56 10.16
CA LYS A 414 39.66 -24.63 10.99
C LYS A 414 38.93 -24.62 12.34
N LYS A 415 38.25 -25.70 12.66
CA LYS A 415 37.69 -25.97 14.00
C LYS A 415 38.82 -26.00 15.00
N HIS A 416 39.00 -24.94 15.76
CA HIS A 416 39.78 -25.03 17.01
C HIS A 416 38.80 -25.36 18.11
N GLY A 417 38.94 -26.58 18.66
CA GLY A 417 38.20 -27.05 19.80
C GLY A 417 38.52 -26.20 21.03
N VAL A 418 37.46 -25.71 21.67
CA VAL A 418 37.53 -25.20 23.05
C VAL A 418 36.98 -26.31 23.94
N VAL A 419 37.86 -26.88 24.76
CA VAL A 419 37.55 -27.75 25.88
C VAL A 419 37.04 -26.87 27.02
N LEU A 420 35.83 -27.16 27.49
CA LEU A 420 35.28 -26.57 28.71
C LEU A 420 35.95 -27.25 29.91
N ALA A 421 36.52 -26.46 30.80
CA ALA A 421 36.77 -26.82 32.19
C ALA A 421 35.82 -25.97 33.06
#